data_f4db031f72d8b61fa0980bad3f3ac6e3
#
_entry.id   f4db031f72d8b61fa0980bad3f3ac6e3
#
_cell.length_a   1.000
_cell.length_b   1.000
_cell.length_c   1.000
_cell.angle_alpha   90.00
_cell.angle_beta   90.00
_cell.angle_gamma   90.00
#
_symmetry.space_group_name_H-M   'P 1'
#
loop_
_entity.id
_entity.type
_entity.pdbx_description
1 polymer ?
#
loop_
_entity_poly.entity_id
_entity_poly.type
_entity_poly.pdbx_seq_one_letter_code
_entity_poly.pdbx_strand_id
1 'polypeptide(L)'
;MSLRIIYGKAGTGKSEYCYREIAKKVKEEKILIITPEQFSFTAEKKLMEAIDTEAVLNAEVVTLSRMAYRVINEIGGKTETNLSKCGKAMLIYSILNNNKKELKFLGKTDENVDMAETAITEFKKHAISVEQLKQEMEKQEDIYLKNKLKDMCTIYENFEAQLSGKYIDETDLLT
;
A
#
# COMPACT_ATOMS: atom_id res chain seq x y z
N MET A 1 0.87 -3.07 -27.12
CA MET A 1 1.31 -2.16 -26.01
C MET A 1 2.82 -1.99 -26.09
N SER A 2 3.33 -0.77 -26.06
CA SER A 2 4.78 -0.49 -26.02
C SER A 2 5.12 0.20 -24.69
N LEU A 3 6.16 -0.28 -24.01
CA LEU A 3 6.72 0.36 -22.82
C LEU A 3 7.84 1.30 -23.24
N ARG A 4 7.82 2.55 -22.77
CA ARG A 4 8.87 3.54 -22.97
C ARG A 4 9.43 3.97 -21.63
N ILE A 5 10.74 3.78 -21.42
CA ILE A 5 11.43 4.15 -20.18
C ILE A 5 12.24 5.41 -20.42
N ILE A 6 12.04 6.44 -19.56
CA ILE A 6 12.79 7.69 -19.58
C ILE A 6 13.66 7.74 -18.34
N TYR A 7 14.98 7.73 -18.53
CA TYR A 7 15.96 7.71 -17.44
C TYR A 7 16.97 8.87 -17.54
N GLY A 8 17.57 9.22 -16.42
CA GLY A 8 18.57 10.30 -16.32
C GLY A 8 18.72 10.80 -14.88
N LYS A 9 19.71 11.65 -14.63
CA LYS A 9 19.96 12.27 -13.32
C LYS A 9 18.81 13.20 -12.90
N ALA A 10 18.75 13.57 -11.62
CA ALA A 10 17.83 14.60 -11.15
C ALA A 10 18.06 15.92 -11.91
N GLY A 11 17.00 16.66 -12.19
CA GLY A 11 17.08 17.95 -12.88
C GLY A 11 17.30 17.91 -14.41
N THR A 12 17.38 16.75 -15.05
CA THR A 12 17.63 16.63 -16.51
C THR A 12 16.38 16.85 -17.39
N GLY A 13 15.25 17.29 -16.83
CA GLY A 13 14.05 17.59 -17.60
C GLY A 13 13.20 16.38 -17.99
N LYS A 14 13.35 15.22 -17.32
CA LYS A 14 12.54 14.01 -17.63
C LYS A 14 11.03 14.26 -17.53
N SER A 15 10.59 14.88 -16.45
CA SER A 15 9.18 15.19 -16.23
C SER A 15 8.68 16.19 -17.26
N GLU A 16 9.48 17.20 -17.57
CA GLU A 16 9.17 18.19 -18.61
C GLU A 16 9.00 17.54 -19.97
N TYR A 17 9.87 16.58 -20.29
CA TYR A 17 9.73 15.80 -21.52
C TYR A 17 8.40 15.03 -21.53
N CYS A 18 8.00 14.39 -20.42
CA CYS A 18 6.72 13.69 -20.32
C CYS A 18 5.53 14.64 -20.54
N TYR A 19 5.51 15.81 -19.90
CA TYR A 19 4.41 16.78 -20.07
C TYR A 19 4.32 17.31 -21.49
N ARG A 20 5.43 17.54 -22.17
CA ARG A 20 5.44 17.93 -23.59
C ARG A 20 4.87 16.84 -24.50
N GLU A 21 5.16 15.59 -24.24
CA GLU A 21 4.58 14.47 -25.00
C GLU A 21 3.07 14.34 -24.73
N ILE A 22 2.64 14.54 -23.49
CA ILE A 22 1.23 14.57 -23.11
C ILE A 22 0.49 15.70 -23.83
N ALA A 23 1.05 16.91 -23.84
CA ALA A 23 0.44 18.07 -24.49
C ALA A 23 0.18 17.86 -25.98
N LYS A 24 1.02 17.08 -26.65
CA LYS A 24 0.81 16.72 -28.08
C LYS A 24 -0.37 15.80 -28.32
N LYS A 25 -0.64 14.89 -27.36
CA LYS A 25 -1.59 13.78 -27.52
C LYS A 25 -2.93 13.99 -26.83
N VAL A 26 -3.00 14.92 -25.88
CA VAL A 26 -4.17 15.12 -25.02
C VAL A 26 -5.46 15.46 -25.79
N LYS A 27 -5.34 15.98 -27.01
CA LYS A 27 -6.49 16.29 -27.86
C LYS A 27 -7.15 15.04 -28.46
N GLU A 28 -6.39 13.97 -28.63
CA GLU A 28 -6.79 12.77 -29.34
C GLU A 28 -6.93 11.54 -28.43
N GLU A 29 -6.17 11.49 -27.34
CA GLU A 29 -6.06 10.33 -26.46
C GLU A 29 -6.46 10.69 -25.01
N LYS A 30 -7.09 9.75 -24.31
CA LYS A 30 -7.25 9.84 -22.84
C LYS A 30 -5.95 9.43 -22.18
N ILE A 31 -5.42 10.31 -21.32
CA ILE A 31 -4.12 10.14 -20.68
C ILE A 31 -4.29 10.11 -19.17
N LEU A 32 -3.70 9.08 -18.53
CA LEU A 32 -3.65 8.96 -17.10
C LEU A 32 -2.22 9.15 -16.61
N ILE A 33 -2.01 10.08 -15.70
CA ILE A 33 -0.72 10.37 -15.09
C ILE A 33 -0.77 9.84 -13.66
N ILE A 34 0.05 8.81 -13.37
CA ILE A 34 0.14 8.23 -12.02
C ILE A 34 1.32 8.86 -11.30
N THR A 35 1.07 9.47 -10.14
CA THR A 35 2.10 10.12 -9.32
C THR A 35 1.98 9.69 -7.85
N PRO A 36 3.08 9.77 -7.07
CA PRO A 36 3.00 9.73 -5.62
C PRO A 36 2.11 10.85 -5.08
N GLU A 37 1.41 10.59 -3.97
CA GLU A 37 0.40 11.49 -3.41
C GLU A 37 0.93 12.91 -3.15
N GLN A 38 2.12 13.01 -2.58
CA GLN A 38 2.80 14.27 -2.30
C GLN A 38 3.11 15.14 -3.54
N PHE A 39 3.10 14.56 -4.73
CA PHE A 39 3.39 15.25 -5.99
C PHE A 39 2.16 15.50 -6.85
N SER A 40 0.97 15.06 -6.46
CA SER A 40 -0.25 15.17 -7.27
C SER A 40 -0.55 16.62 -7.66
N PHE A 41 -0.57 17.55 -6.71
CA PHE A 41 -0.80 18.97 -6.97
C PHE A 41 0.25 19.58 -7.92
N THR A 42 1.52 19.24 -7.71
CA THR A 42 2.61 19.73 -8.58
C THR A 42 2.49 19.17 -10.00
N ALA A 43 2.04 17.93 -10.13
CA ALA A 43 1.82 17.30 -11.42
C ALA A 43 0.63 17.92 -12.16
N GLU A 44 -0.48 18.18 -11.49
CA GLU A 44 -1.65 18.88 -12.04
C GLU A 44 -1.27 20.28 -12.54
N LYS A 45 -0.56 21.06 -11.71
CA LYS A 45 -0.11 22.40 -12.10
C LYS A 45 0.77 22.36 -13.35
N LYS A 46 1.78 21.48 -13.38
CA LYS A 46 2.67 21.34 -14.54
C LYS A 46 1.95 20.83 -15.79
N LEU A 47 0.95 19.98 -15.63
CA LEU A 47 0.11 19.52 -16.71
C LEU A 47 -0.65 20.70 -17.35
N MET A 48 -1.29 21.52 -16.52
CA MET A 48 -2.03 22.72 -16.99
C MET A 48 -1.10 23.72 -17.68
N GLU A 49 0.08 23.97 -17.12
CA GLU A 49 1.10 24.83 -17.73
C GLU A 49 1.58 24.30 -19.10
N ALA A 50 1.68 22.98 -19.25
CA ALA A 50 2.16 22.36 -20.50
C ALA A 50 1.12 22.33 -21.61
N ILE A 51 -0.18 22.29 -21.27
CA ILE A 51 -1.28 22.16 -22.24
C ILE A 51 -1.79 23.51 -22.70
N ASP A 52 -1.46 24.60 -22.00
CA ASP A 52 -1.87 25.99 -22.32
C ASP A 52 -3.40 26.14 -22.52
N THR A 53 -4.19 25.46 -21.71
CA THR A 53 -5.66 25.50 -21.71
C THR A 53 -6.22 25.54 -20.31
N GLU A 54 -7.33 26.25 -20.11
CA GLU A 54 -7.99 26.35 -18.80
C GLU A 54 -8.73 25.08 -18.38
N ALA A 55 -8.97 24.14 -19.31
CA ALA A 55 -9.65 22.87 -19.00
C ALA A 55 -9.01 21.69 -19.74
N VAL A 56 -8.67 20.67 -18.99
CA VAL A 56 -8.11 19.42 -19.49
C VAL A 56 -9.11 18.29 -19.28
N LEU A 57 -9.86 17.94 -20.33
CA LEU A 57 -10.88 16.88 -20.26
C LEU A 57 -10.31 15.48 -20.48
N ASN A 58 -9.19 15.36 -21.19
CA ASN A 58 -8.63 14.07 -21.60
C ASN A 58 -7.37 13.65 -20.85
N ALA A 59 -6.88 14.45 -19.90
CA ALA A 59 -5.75 14.06 -19.05
C ALA A 59 -6.12 14.22 -17.57
N GLU A 60 -5.78 13.22 -16.79
CA GLU A 60 -6.10 13.14 -15.36
C GLU A 60 -4.84 12.76 -14.59
N VAL A 61 -4.61 13.43 -13.46
CA VAL A 61 -3.56 13.06 -12.50
C VAL A 61 -4.20 12.27 -11.37
N VAL A 62 -3.71 11.07 -11.15
CA VAL A 62 -4.21 10.18 -10.08
C VAL A 62 -3.06 9.61 -9.26
N THR A 63 -3.36 9.28 -8.02
CA THR A 63 -2.48 8.47 -7.18
C THR A 63 -2.84 7.00 -7.32
N LEU A 64 -1.94 6.09 -6.94
CA LEU A 64 -2.23 4.65 -6.96
C LEU A 64 -3.47 4.32 -6.10
N SER A 65 -3.60 4.96 -4.93
CA SER A 65 -4.78 4.76 -4.07
C SER A 65 -6.08 5.20 -4.76
N ARG A 66 -6.10 6.38 -5.38
CA ARG A 66 -7.29 6.85 -6.14
C ARG A 66 -7.62 5.95 -7.32
N MET A 67 -6.59 5.44 -8.00
CA MET A 67 -6.78 4.50 -9.11
C MET A 67 -7.37 3.18 -8.61
N ALA A 68 -6.88 2.64 -7.50
CA ALA A 68 -7.43 1.43 -6.88
C ALA A 68 -8.91 1.61 -6.51
N TYR A 69 -9.27 2.71 -5.84
CA TYR A 69 -10.67 3.03 -5.53
C TYR A 69 -11.55 3.13 -6.77
N ARG A 70 -11.05 3.73 -7.85
CA ARG A 70 -11.80 3.84 -9.09
C ARG A 70 -12.05 2.47 -9.71
N VAL A 71 -11.04 1.62 -9.77
CA VAL A 71 -11.18 0.24 -10.27
C VAL A 71 -12.19 -0.55 -9.43
N ILE A 72 -12.10 -0.46 -8.10
CA ILE A 72 -13.04 -1.12 -7.19
C ILE A 72 -14.48 -0.66 -7.43
N ASN A 73 -14.69 0.64 -7.60
CA ASN A 73 -16.03 1.19 -7.87
C ASN A 73 -16.59 0.79 -9.25
N GLU A 74 -15.74 0.68 -10.26
CA GLU A 74 -16.15 0.30 -11.63
C GLU A 74 -16.47 -1.21 -11.75
N ILE A 75 -15.75 -2.06 -11.03
CA ILE A 75 -15.93 -3.52 -11.10
C ILE A 75 -17.03 -4.01 -10.14
N GLY A 76 -17.53 -3.16 -9.26
CA GLY A 76 -18.44 -3.56 -8.18
C GLY A 76 -17.69 -4.13 -7.00
N GLY A 77 -16.86 -3.27 -6.40
CA GLY A 77 -15.86 -3.59 -5.40
C GLY A 77 -16.38 -4.22 -4.12
N LYS A 78 -15.44 -4.60 -3.31
CA LYS A 78 -15.60 -5.23 -2.00
C LYS A 78 -16.54 -4.38 -1.11
N THR A 79 -17.48 -5.03 -0.49
CA THR A 79 -18.43 -4.43 0.47
C THR A 79 -17.81 -4.23 1.86
N GLU A 80 -16.56 -4.62 2.02
CA GLU A 80 -15.84 -4.56 3.28
C GLU A 80 -15.53 -3.13 3.69
N THR A 81 -15.61 -2.87 4.99
CA THR A 81 -15.33 -1.55 5.56
C THR A 81 -13.83 -1.32 5.66
N ASN A 82 -13.36 -0.13 5.24
CA ASN A 82 -11.97 0.25 5.42
C ASN A 82 -11.61 0.30 6.90
N LEU A 83 -10.55 -0.43 7.28
CA LEU A 83 -10.02 -0.41 8.64
C LEU A 83 -9.17 0.85 8.83
N SER A 84 -9.61 1.74 9.72
CA SER A 84 -8.82 2.91 10.08
C SER A 84 -7.55 2.50 10.84
N LYS A 85 -6.53 3.38 10.85
CA LYS A 85 -5.30 3.15 11.63
C LYS A 85 -5.58 2.87 13.11
N CYS A 86 -6.52 3.60 13.71
CA CYS A 86 -6.93 3.35 15.10
C CYS A 86 -7.62 1.98 15.24
N GLY A 87 -8.49 1.61 14.31
CA GLY A 87 -9.14 0.30 14.29
C GLY A 87 -8.13 -0.85 14.16
N LYS A 88 -7.09 -0.67 13.32
CA LYS A 88 -5.98 -1.62 13.18
C LYS A 88 -5.23 -1.82 14.49
N ALA A 89 -4.85 -0.73 15.15
CA ALA A 89 -4.18 -0.78 16.46
C ALA A 89 -5.04 -1.47 17.52
N MET A 90 -6.35 -1.17 17.60
CA MET A 90 -7.28 -1.82 18.52
C MET A 90 -7.42 -3.33 18.24
N LEU A 91 -7.46 -3.71 16.98
CA LEU A 91 -7.54 -5.12 16.57
C LEU A 91 -6.28 -5.87 17.00
N ILE A 92 -5.10 -5.31 16.71
CA ILE A 92 -3.81 -5.89 17.12
C ILE A 92 -3.70 -5.97 18.64
N TYR A 93 -4.11 -4.94 19.37
CA TYR A 93 -4.18 -4.96 20.82
C TYR A 93 -5.03 -6.11 21.35
N SER A 94 -6.21 -6.32 20.78
CA SER A 94 -7.10 -7.44 21.13
C SER A 94 -6.43 -8.79 20.85
N ILE A 95 -5.75 -8.94 19.70
CA ILE A 95 -5.03 -10.16 19.35
C ILE A 95 -3.90 -10.45 20.34
N LEU A 96 -3.10 -9.44 20.67
CA LEU A 96 -2.01 -9.59 21.66
C LEU A 96 -2.53 -10.03 23.02
N ASN A 97 -3.61 -9.42 23.51
CA ASN A 97 -4.21 -9.79 24.79
C ASN A 97 -4.78 -11.21 24.80
N ASN A 98 -5.48 -11.60 23.74
CA ASN A 98 -6.09 -12.91 23.64
C ASN A 98 -5.03 -14.04 23.57
N ASN A 99 -3.87 -13.76 22.95
CA ASN A 99 -2.78 -14.73 22.79
C ASN A 99 -1.64 -14.54 23.78
N LYS A 100 -1.80 -13.73 24.82
CA LYS A 100 -0.77 -13.34 25.78
C LYS A 100 -0.01 -14.52 26.41
N LYS A 101 -0.68 -15.65 26.61
CA LYS A 101 -0.08 -16.88 27.19
C LYS A 101 0.80 -17.63 26.20
N GLU A 102 0.55 -17.51 24.92
CA GLU A 102 1.24 -18.21 23.83
C GLU A 102 2.43 -17.42 23.30
N LEU A 103 2.34 -16.09 23.36
CA LEU A 103 3.36 -15.18 22.88
C LEU A 103 4.51 -15.08 23.88
N LYS A 104 5.72 -15.40 23.43
CA LYS A 104 6.92 -15.40 24.27
C LYS A 104 7.56 -14.03 24.44
N PHE A 105 7.52 -13.20 23.40
CA PHE A 105 8.15 -11.88 23.36
C PHE A 105 7.14 -10.75 23.28
N LEU A 106 6.14 -10.88 22.42
CA LEU A 106 5.24 -9.78 22.06
C LEU A 106 4.01 -9.66 22.99
N GLY A 107 3.69 -10.69 23.75
CA GLY A 107 2.53 -10.71 24.65
C GLY A 107 2.74 -10.01 26.00
N LYS A 108 3.93 -9.47 26.28
CA LYS A 108 4.27 -9.00 27.63
C LYS A 108 3.99 -7.52 27.90
N THR A 109 3.88 -6.68 26.88
CA THR A 109 3.71 -5.24 27.03
C THR A 109 2.75 -4.67 26.00
N ASP A 110 1.96 -3.66 26.39
CA ASP A 110 1.05 -2.94 25.50
C ASP A 110 1.81 -2.12 24.44
N GLU A 111 3.09 -1.83 24.67
CA GLU A 111 4.00 -1.14 23.73
C GLU A 111 4.27 -1.94 22.45
N ASN A 112 4.01 -3.25 22.46
CA ASN A 112 4.22 -4.10 21.29
C ASN A 112 3.16 -3.91 20.19
N VAL A 113 2.10 -3.17 20.42
CA VAL A 113 1.05 -2.89 19.42
C VAL A 113 1.64 -2.18 18.20
N ASP A 114 2.37 -1.10 18.42
CA ASP A 114 2.95 -0.29 17.34
C ASP A 114 4.00 -1.09 16.54
N MET A 115 4.78 -1.91 17.25
CA MET A 115 5.76 -2.79 16.59
C MET A 115 5.09 -3.86 15.74
N ALA A 116 4.05 -4.50 16.24
CA ALA A 116 3.30 -5.50 15.51
C ALA A 116 2.55 -4.89 14.31
N GLU A 117 1.93 -3.71 14.49
CA GLU A 117 1.28 -2.95 13.40
C GLU A 117 2.27 -2.61 12.28
N THR A 118 3.44 -2.08 12.65
CA THR A 118 4.49 -1.74 11.69
C THR A 118 4.97 -2.97 10.93
N ALA A 119 5.25 -4.07 11.63
CA ALA A 119 5.74 -5.30 11.01
C ALA A 119 4.70 -5.90 10.05
N ILE A 120 3.42 -6.00 10.45
CA ILE A 120 2.34 -6.49 9.58
C ILE A 120 2.20 -5.60 8.35
N THR A 121 2.25 -4.27 8.53
CA THR A 121 2.16 -3.34 7.42
C THR A 121 3.31 -3.54 6.42
N GLU A 122 4.53 -3.74 6.90
CA GLU A 122 5.68 -4.00 6.03
C GLU A 122 5.57 -5.37 5.35
N PHE A 123 5.11 -6.42 6.03
CA PHE A 123 4.86 -7.72 5.39
C PHE A 123 3.86 -7.59 4.23
N LYS A 124 2.75 -6.90 4.45
CA LYS A 124 1.74 -6.66 3.41
C LYS A 124 2.28 -5.83 2.25
N LYS A 125 3.00 -4.74 2.50
CA LYS A 125 3.63 -3.92 1.45
C LYS A 125 4.59 -4.70 0.57
N HIS A 126 5.27 -5.69 1.13
CA HIS A 126 6.20 -6.56 0.41
C HIS A 126 5.54 -7.86 -0.09
N ALA A 127 4.22 -7.98 -0.01
CA ALA A 127 3.46 -9.17 -0.38
C ALA A 127 3.97 -10.45 0.29
N ILE A 128 4.44 -10.35 1.54
CA ILE A 128 4.88 -11.50 2.34
C ILE A 128 3.66 -12.11 3.01
N SER A 129 3.30 -13.33 2.61
CA SER A 129 2.18 -14.06 3.21
C SER A 129 2.55 -14.71 4.55
N VAL A 130 1.52 -15.09 5.32
CA VAL A 130 1.71 -15.84 6.58
C VAL A 130 2.46 -17.15 6.32
N GLU A 131 2.17 -17.85 5.22
CA GLU A 131 2.81 -19.10 4.82
C GLU A 131 4.30 -18.90 4.52
N GLN A 132 4.66 -17.85 3.82
CA GLN A 132 6.06 -17.51 3.55
C GLN A 132 6.80 -17.20 4.85
N LEU A 133 6.18 -16.45 5.76
CA LEU A 133 6.77 -16.13 7.05
C LEU A 133 6.98 -17.39 7.91
N LYS A 134 6.03 -18.35 7.89
CA LYS A 134 6.16 -19.65 8.55
C LYS A 134 7.31 -20.47 7.97
N GLN A 135 7.46 -20.50 6.63
CA GLN A 135 8.56 -21.20 5.98
C GLN A 135 9.93 -20.62 6.37
N GLU A 136 10.05 -19.31 6.43
CA GLU A 136 11.30 -18.66 6.87
C GLU A 136 11.58 -18.89 8.35
N MET A 137 10.55 -18.92 9.21
CA MET A 137 10.69 -19.28 10.61
C MET A 137 11.25 -20.71 10.80
N GLU A 138 10.81 -21.67 9.99
CA GLU A 138 11.28 -23.06 10.08
C GLU A 138 12.74 -23.22 9.71
N LYS A 139 13.26 -22.40 8.80
CA LYS A 139 14.67 -22.40 8.37
C LYS A 139 15.61 -21.78 9.39
N GLN A 140 15.10 -21.08 10.41
CA GLN A 140 15.94 -20.40 11.39
C GLN A 140 16.55 -21.38 12.39
N GLU A 141 17.85 -21.34 12.54
CA GLU A 141 18.62 -22.08 13.54
C GLU A 141 18.67 -21.36 14.90
N ASP A 142 18.64 -20.03 14.89
CA ASP A 142 18.58 -19.21 16.09
C ASP A 142 17.22 -19.33 16.78
N ILE A 143 17.21 -19.95 17.94
CA ILE A 143 16.01 -20.18 18.76
C ILE A 143 15.33 -18.86 19.15
N TYR A 144 16.09 -17.81 19.41
CA TYR A 144 15.55 -16.51 19.79
C TYR A 144 14.78 -15.87 18.62
N LEU A 145 15.40 -15.84 17.46
CA LEU A 145 14.77 -15.33 16.24
C LEU A 145 13.58 -16.19 15.84
N LYS A 146 13.69 -17.50 15.90
CA LYS A 146 12.60 -18.45 15.64
C LYS A 146 11.37 -18.18 16.51
N ASN A 147 11.57 -18.00 17.82
CA ASN A 147 10.47 -17.68 18.72
C ASN A 147 9.83 -16.31 18.43
N LYS A 148 10.63 -15.30 18.06
CA LYS A 148 10.12 -13.98 17.68
C LYS A 148 9.30 -14.05 16.39
N LEU A 149 9.77 -14.79 15.39
CA LEU A 149 9.03 -15.03 14.15
C LEU A 149 7.74 -15.81 14.40
N LYS A 150 7.76 -16.78 15.33
CA LYS A 150 6.56 -17.52 15.74
C LYS A 150 5.48 -16.60 16.29
N ASP A 151 5.85 -15.70 17.20
CA ASP A 151 4.92 -14.70 17.73
C ASP A 151 4.32 -13.85 16.61
N MET A 152 5.17 -13.38 15.67
CA MET A 152 4.71 -12.59 14.52
C MET A 152 3.78 -13.38 13.59
N CYS A 153 4.07 -14.66 13.31
CA CYS A 153 3.18 -15.52 12.54
C CYS A 153 1.81 -15.64 13.21
N THR A 154 1.78 -15.88 14.52
CA THR A 154 0.54 -16.00 15.29
C THR A 154 -0.28 -14.70 15.21
N ILE A 155 0.35 -13.54 15.40
CA ILE A 155 -0.34 -12.25 15.36
C ILE A 155 -0.86 -11.96 13.95
N TYR A 156 -0.04 -12.17 12.91
CA TYR A 156 -0.41 -11.91 11.53
C TYR A 156 -1.53 -12.83 11.05
N GLU A 157 -1.48 -14.11 11.36
CA GLU A 157 -2.54 -15.08 11.03
C GLU A 157 -3.88 -14.72 11.68
N ASN A 158 -3.87 -14.36 12.97
CA ASN A 158 -5.09 -13.90 13.65
C ASN A 158 -5.60 -12.56 13.09
N PHE A 159 -4.70 -11.67 12.67
CA PHE A 159 -5.07 -10.41 12.06
C PHE A 159 -5.79 -10.64 10.73
N GLU A 160 -5.23 -11.45 9.82
CA GLU A 160 -5.85 -11.79 8.54
C GLU A 160 -7.20 -12.52 8.74
N ALA A 161 -7.28 -13.43 9.69
CA ALA A 161 -8.53 -14.14 10.02
C ALA A 161 -9.64 -13.19 10.49
N GLN A 162 -9.30 -12.14 11.25
CA GLN A 162 -10.29 -11.16 11.72
C GLN A 162 -10.66 -10.12 10.66
N LEU A 163 -9.80 -9.85 9.69
CA LEU A 163 -10.13 -8.99 8.55
C LEU A 163 -11.09 -9.69 7.58
N SER A 164 -10.91 -10.99 7.38
CA SER A 164 -11.59 -11.76 6.32
C SER A 164 -13.11 -11.54 6.32
N GLY A 165 -13.62 -11.00 5.20
CA GLY A 165 -15.05 -10.78 4.97
C GLY A 165 -15.69 -9.63 5.75
N LYS A 166 -14.91 -8.84 6.51
CA LYS A 166 -15.42 -7.72 7.31
C LYS A 166 -14.74 -6.40 7.03
N TYR A 167 -13.43 -6.44 6.96
CA TYR A 167 -12.59 -5.24 6.83
C TYR A 167 -11.56 -5.42 5.73
N ILE A 168 -11.17 -4.29 5.14
CA ILE A 168 -10.05 -4.19 4.22
C ILE A 168 -9.01 -3.23 4.81
N ASP A 169 -7.75 -3.65 4.86
CA ASP A 169 -6.65 -2.78 5.26
C ASP A 169 -6.22 -1.90 4.06
N GLU A 170 -5.73 -0.71 4.34
CA GLU A 170 -5.24 0.22 3.31
C GLU A 170 -4.19 -0.41 2.38
N THR A 171 -3.37 -1.31 2.91
CA THR A 171 -2.37 -2.05 2.14
C THR A 171 -2.97 -3.11 1.20
N ASP A 172 -4.17 -3.62 1.48
CA ASP A 172 -4.86 -4.62 0.65
C ASP A 172 -5.52 -4.01 -0.60
N LEU A 173 -5.63 -2.69 -0.67
CA LEU A 173 -6.17 -1.99 -1.84
C LEU A 173 -5.23 -2.03 -3.04
N LEU A 174 -3.95 -2.30 -2.83
CA LEU A 174 -2.91 -2.26 -3.85
C LEU A 174 -2.34 -3.66 -4.20
N THR A 175 -2.78 -4.69 -3.51
CA THR A 175 -2.47 -6.10 -3.76
C THR A 175 -3.65 -6.83 -4.38
#